data_77d29dc08647e47d441d56a72ee34758
#
_entry.id   77d29dc08647e47d441d56a72ee34758
#
_cell.length_a   1.000
_cell.length_b   1.000
_cell.length_c   1.000
_cell.angle_alpha   90.00
_cell.angle_beta   90.00
_cell.angle_gamma   90.00
#
_symmetry.space_group_name_H-M   'P 1'
#
loop_
_entity.id
_entity.type
_entity.pdbx_description
1 polymer ?
#
loop_
_entity_poly.entity_id
_entity_poly.type
_entity_poly.pdbx_seq_one_letter_code
_entity_poly.pdbx_strand_id
1 'polypeptide(L)'
;MKKISKKTLNSSFWRWWYGNLTCFSHEHMQTFGYMWSMLPIIKELYPTREEQSEKMTTYYPFFNTEPQIGSIVVGITAGLEEARANGAEGIDDEMINGIRAGLMGPLAGIGDSLIVGTYIPILLGIALGFAEGGSPLGPLFYIIVWNATSIWFQKFVYFKGYELGGSAVELLVGQKATAFRESVLVMGQVIVGAMAASWVSISTKLVIAQSYDAETGKLTDVTLGSKLDGAFPKILTMLFVLFAWWLMAKKNITPIKVLLLFVVIGFVGSVVGFLG
;
A
#
# COMPACT_ATOMS: atom_id res chain seq x y z
N MET A 1 10.07 -33.60 5.57
CA MET A 1 9.46 -32.29 5.34
C MET A 1 10.17 -31.63 4.16
N LYS A 2 9.42 -31.19 3.16
CA LYS A 2 9.96 -30.37 2.06
C LYS A 2 10.30 -29.00 2.62
N LYS A 3 11.46 -28.45 2.28
CA LYS A 3 11.87 -27.11 2.67
C LYS A 3 12.39 -26.38 1.44
N ILE A 4 11.93 -25.14 1.22
CA ILE A 4 12.37 -24.34 0.09
C ILE A 4 13.85 -23.98 0.27
N SER A 5 14.65 -24.25 -0.74
CA SER A 5 16.08 -23.94 -0.72
C SER A 5 16.33 -22.44 -0.70
N LYS A 6 17.42 -21.99 -0.05
CA LYS A 6 17.82 -20.58 -0.09
C LYS A 6 18.05 -20.06 -1.52
N LYS A 7 18.44 -20.94 -2.44
CA LYS A 7 18.63 -20.62 -3.85
C LYS A 7 17.29 -20.26 -4.49
N THR A 8 16.25 -21.04 -4.23
CA THR A 8 14.91 -20.81 -4.76
C THR A 8 14.25 -19.58 -4.15
N LEU A 9 14.40 -19.35 -2.82
CA LEU A 9 13.94 -18.12 -2.19
C LEU A 9 14.62 -16.88 -2.78
N ASN A 10 15.93 -16.91 -3.01
CA ASN A 10 16.62 -15.81 -3.67
C ASN A 10 16.14 -15.63 -5.12
N SER A 11 15.91 -16.72 -5.85
CA SER A 11 15.36 -16.65 -7.23
C SER A 11 13.96 -16.03 -7.23
N SER A 12 13.10 -16.41 -6.28
CA SER A 12 11.78 -15.82 -6.09
C SER A 12 11.86 -14.32 -5.78
N PHE A 13 12.70 -13.94 -4.81
CA PHE A 13 12.95 -12.54 -4.48
C PHE A 13 13.36 -11.70 -5.70
N TRP A 14 14.38 -12.13 -6.47
CA TRP A 14 14.84 -11.39 -7.64
C TRP A 14 13.79 -11.31 -8.74
N ARG A 15 12.95 -12.34 -8.90
CA ARG A 15 11.83 -12.28 -9.83
C ARG A 15 10.77 -11.28 -9.39
N TRP A 16 10.49 -11.17 -8.10
CA TRP A 16 9.65 -10.09 -7.58
C TRP A 16 10.29 -8.73 -7.82
N TRP A 17 11.56 -8.56 -7.45
CA TRP A 17 12.29 -7.32 -7.65
C TRP A 17 12.20 -6.79 -9.08
N TYR A 18 12.44 -7.63 -10.08
CA TYR A 18 12.35 -7.21 -11.47
C TYR A 18 10.93 -7.19 -12.00
N GLY A 19 10.07 -8.12 -11.58
CA GLY A 19 8.75 -8.37 -12.15
C GLY A 19 7.65 -7.47 -11.64
N ASN A 20 7.76 -6.90 -10.43
CA ASN A 20 6.67 -6.18 -9.78
C ASN A 20 6.12 -5.00 -10.60
N LEU A 21 6.96 -4.30 -11.35
CA LEU A 21 6.57 -3.21 -12.25
C LEU A 21 6.81 -3.50 -13.73
N THR A 22 7.72 -4.42 -14.09
CA THR A 22 7.99 -4.75 -15.49
C THR A 22 6.96 -5.72 -16.09
N CYS A 23 6.34 -6.56 -15.25
CA CYS A 23 5.24 -7.44 -15.63
C CYS A 23 3.86 -6.82 -15.32
N PHE A 24 3.76 -5.51 -15.30
CA PHE A 24 2.56 -4.76 -14.93
C PHE A 24 1.54 -4.74 -16.08
N SER A 25 0.26 -4.90 -15.75
CA SER A 25 -0.85 -4.71 -16.68
C SER A 25 -1.97 -3.89 -16.04
N HIS A 26 -2.78 -3.20 -16.85
CA HIS A 26 -3.90 -2.40 -16.33
C HIS A 26 -4.98 -3.25 -15.65
N GLU A 27 -5.18 -4.47 -16.12
CA GLU A 27 -6.23 -5.36 -15.61
C GLU A 27 -5.80 -6.10 -14.34
N HIS A 28 -4.56 -6.57 -14.30
CA HIS A 28 -4.06 -7.44 -13.24
C HIS A 28 -3.00 -6.80 -12.35
N MET A 29 -2.60 -5.56 -12.65
CA MET A 29 -1.55 -4.81 -11.95
C MET A 29 -0.26 -5.64 -11.79
N GLN A 30 0.14 -6.00 -10.57
CA GLN A 30 1.38 -6.71 -10.26
C GLN A 30 1.24 -8.24 -10.27
N THR A 31 0.05 -8.77 -10.58
CA THR A 31 -0.24 -10.22 -10.51
C THR A 31 0.78 -11.06 -11.26
N PHE A 32 1.15 -10.69 -12.48
CA PHE A 32 2.10 -11.49 -13.27
C PHE A 32 3.51 -11.47 -12.70
N GLY A 33 3.96 -10.36 -12.14
CA GLY A 33 5.22 -10.28 -11.40
C GLY A 33 5.20 -11.16 -10.16
N TYR A 34 4.07 -11.19 -9.47
CA TYR A 34 3.84 -12.06 -8.33
C TYR A 34 3.88 -13.55 -8.73
N MET A 35 3.13 -13.94 -9.75
CA MET A 35 3.14 -15.30 -10.29
C MET A 35 4.56 -15.71 -10.73
N TRP A 36 5.29 -14.83 -11.41
CA TRP A 36 6.65 -15.09 -11.81
C TRP A 36 7.58 -15.34 -10.62
N SER A 37 7.38 -14.61 -9.53
CA SER A 37 8.15 -14.83 -8.30
C SER A 37 7.81 -16.15 -7.61
N MET A 38 6.55 -16.59 -7.64
CA MET A 38 6.12 -17.86 -7.02
C MET A 38 6.52 -19.09 -7.85
N LEU A 39 6.74 -18.93 -9.14
CA LEU A 39 7.06 -20.06 -10.06
C LEU A 39 8.23 -20.94 -9.61
N PRO A 40 9.41 -20.44 -9.18
CA PRO A 40 10.49 -21.31 -8.69
C PRO A 40 10.10 -22.07 -7.40
N ILE A 41 9.29 -21.47 -6.54
CA ILE A 41 8.80 -22.08 -5.31
C ILE A 41 7.89 -23.27 -5.63
N ILE A 42 6.90 -23.03 -6.48
CA ILE A 42 5.96 -24.08 -6.92
C ILE A 42 6.70 -25.24 -7.61
N LYS A 43 7.68 -24.93 -8.46
CA LYS A 43 8.49 -25.95 -9.13
C LYS A 43 9.33 -26.80 -8.18
N GLU A 44 9.80 -26.25 -7.08
CA GLU A 44 10.56 -27.00 -6.07
C GLU A 44 9.66 -27.87 -5.19
N LEU A 45 8.47 -27.38 -4.85
CA LEU A 45 7.57 -28.06 -3.94
C LEU A 45 6.71 -29.13 -4.59
N TYR A 46 6.34 -28.98 -5.87
CA TYR A 46 5.42 -29.85 -6.58
C TYR A 46 6.11 -30.53 -7.76
N PRO A 47 6.12 -31.90 -7.80
CA PRO A 47 6.93 -32.64 -8.78
C PRO A 47 6.33 -32.69 -10.18
N THR A 48 5.00 -32.64 -10.33
CA THR A 48 4.34 -32.78 -11.62
C THR A 48 3.94 -31.43 -12.22
N ARG A 49 3.85 -31.35 -13.55
CA ARG A 49 3.41 -30.14 -14.24
C ARG A 49 1.94 -29.82 -13.96
N GLU A 50 1.15 -30.83 -13.78
CA GLU A 50 -0.27 -30.74 -13.49
C GLU A 50 -0.48 -30.07 -12.11
N GLU A 51 0.21 -30.56 -11.07
CA GLU A 51 0.19 -29.93 -9.74
C GLU A 51 0.72 -28.48 -9.77
N GLN A 52 1.82 -28.25 -10.48
CA GLN A 52 2.39 -26.91 -10.63
C GLN A 52 1.39 -25.96 -11.28
N SER A 53 0.69 -26.38 -12.33
CA SER A 53 -0.33 -25.59 -13.01
C SER A 53 -1.49 -25.29 -12.09
N GLU A 54 -2.00 -26.30 -11.37
CA GLU A 54 -3.09 -26.14 -10.39
C GLU A 54 -2.71 -25.13 -9.32
N LYS A 55 -1.54 -25.29 -8.67
CA LYS A 55 -1.11 -24.40 -7.58
C LYS A 55 -0.79 -22.98 -8.06
N MET A 56 -0.38 -22.80 -9.32
CA MET A 56 -0.18 -21.48 -9.89
C MET A 56 -1.48 -20.68 -10.07
N THR A 57 -2.65 -21.35 -10.21
CA THR A 57 -3.93 -20.65 -10.32
C THR A 57 -4.29 -19.86 -9.06
N THR A 58 -3.81 -20.30 -7.89
CA THR A 58 -3.94 -19.57 -6.61
C THR A 58 -3.43 -18.14 -6.71
N TYR A 59 -2.44 -17.87 -7.55
CA TYR A 59 -1.77 -16.58 -7.67
C TYR A 59 -2.29 -15.70 -8.81
N TYR A 60 -3.27 -16.17 -9.58
CA TYR A 60 -3.86 -15.43 -10.70
C TYR A 60 -4.76 -14.25 -10.30
N PRO A 61 -5.52 -14.30 -9.18
CA PRO A 61 -6.35 -13.18 -8.78
C PRO A 61 -5.55 -11.88 -8.64
N PHE A 62 -6.24 -10.76 -8.82
CA PHE A 62 -5.69 -9.40 -8.75
C PHE A 62 -4.77 -9.18 -7.55
N PHE A 63 -3.62 -8.57 -7.80
CA PHE A 63 -2.67 -8.17 -6.77
C PHE A 63 -2.02 -6.84 -7.11
N ASN A 64 -2.10 -5.88 -6.17
CA ASN A 64 -1.44 -4.59 -6.29
C ASN A 64 -1.11 -4.04 -4.91
N THR A 65 0.14 -3.68 -4.69
CA THR A 65 0.63 -3.10 -3.42
C THR A 65 1.84 -2.21 -3.70
N GLU A 66 2.30 -1.50 -2.68
CA GLU A 66 3.60 -0.82 -2.80
C GLU A 66 4.72 -1.90 -2.87
N PRO A 67 5.58 -1.88 -3.91
CA PRO A 67 6.46 -3.02 -4.22
C PRO A 67 7.49 -3.36 -3.14
N GLN A 68 8.01 -2.34 -2.44
CA GLN A 68 9.10 -2.51 -1.47
C GLN A 68 8.59 -3.23 -0.22
N ILE A 69 7.56 -2.69 0.44
CA ILE A 69 6.94 -3.31 1.60
C ILE A 69 6.15 -4.55 1.20
N GLY A 70 5.49 -4.52 0.05
CA GLY A 70 4.70 -5.64 -0.48
C GLY A 70 5.48 -6.93 -0.69
N SER A 71 6.82 -6.87 -0.76
CA SER A 71 7.67 -8.07 -0.80
C SER A 71 7.44 -9.00 0.40
N ILE A 72 6.91 -8.49 1.53
CA ILE A 72 6.53 -9.32 2.69
C ILE A 72 5.42 -10.32 2.32
N VAL A 73 4.45 -9.90 1.51
CA VAL A 73 3.32 -10.76 1.11
C VAL A 73 3.83 -11.95 0.28
N VAL A 74 4.76 -11.68 -0.64
CA VAL A 74 5.42 -12.72 -1.43
C VAL A 74 6.16 -13.71 -0.53
N GLY A 75 6.87 -13.19 0.48
CA GLY A 75 7.54 -14.02 1.48
C GLY A 75 6.57 -14.86 2.30
N ILE A 76 5.51 -14.25 2.86
CA ILE A 76 4.49 -14.94 3.66
C ILE A 76 3.87 -16.09 2.84
N THR A 77 3.47 -15.82 1.61
CA THR A 77 2.85 -16.85 0.78
C THR A 77 3.82 -17.95 0.36
N ALA A 78 5.11 -17.65 0.22
CA ALA A 78 6.14 -18.68 0.05
C ALA A 78 6.23 -19.64 1.24
N GLY A 79 6.17 -19.12 2.47
CA GLY A 79 6.14 -19.91 3.69
C GLY A 79 4.86 -20.73 3.85
N LEU A 80 3.71 -20.16 3.51
CA LEU A 80 2.43 -20.86 3.51
C LEU A 80 2.40 -21.99 2.46
N GLU A 81 2.96 -21.74 1.28
CA GLU A 81 3.05 -22.76 0.22
C GLU A 81 3.95 -23.93 0.63
N GLU A 82 5.05 -23.66 1.33
CA GLU A 82 5.89 -24.71 1.91
C GLU A 82 5.12 -25.55 2.93
N ALA A 83 4.35 -24.89 3.79
CA ALA A 83 3.53 -25.58 4.78
C ALA A 83 2.41 -26.42 4.13
N ARG A 84 1.73 -25.88 3.11
CA ARG A 84 0.72 -26.59 2.31
C ARG A 84 1.30 -27.84 1.65
N ALA A 85 2.48 -27.73 1.05
CA ALA A 85 3.17 -28.85 0.41
C ALA A 85 3.65 -29.92 1.40
N ASN A 86 3.68 -29.62 2.68
CA ASN A 86 3.95 -30.55 3.78
C ASN A 86 2.68 -31.09 4.45
N GLY A 87 1.50 -30.80 3.90
CA GLY A 87 0.23 -31.33 4.39
C GLY A 87 -0.35 -30.59 5.59
N ALA A 88 0.04 -29.31 5.80
CA ALA A 88 -0.57 -28.51 6.87
C ALA A 88 -2.06 -28.29 6.59
N GLU A 89 -2.90 -28.72 7.55
CA GLU A 89 -4.36 -28.56 7.46
C GLU A 89 -4.75 -27.07 7.46
N GLY A 90 -5.81 -26.73 6.70
CA GLY A 90 -6.39 -25.39 6.67
C GLY A 90 -5.65 -24.38 5.81
N ILE A 91 -4.59 -24.78 5.09
CA ILE A 91 -3.92 -23.91 4.10
C ILE A 91 -4.37 -24.30 2.71
N ASP A 92 -5.45 -23.69 2.29
CA ASP A 92 -6.04 -23.81 0.95
C ASP A 92 -5.83 -22.53 0.11
N ASP A 93 -6.37 -22.54 -1.10
CA ASP A 93 -6.30 -21.40 -2.02
C ASP A 93 -7.03 -20.18 -1.48
N GLU A 94 -8.15 -20.38 -0.77
CA GLU A 94 -8.94 -19.30 -0.18
C GLU A 94 -8.16 -18.60 0.94
N MET A 95 -7.49 -19.36 1.81
CA MET A 95 -6.63 -18.83 2.87
C MET A 95 -5.49 -18.01 2.30
N ILE A 96 -4.74 -18.53 1.32
CA ILE A 96 -3.62 -17.82 0.69
C ILE A 96 -4.11 -16.52 0.02
N ASN A 97 -5.21 -16.59 -0.73
CA ASN A 97 -5.80 -15.41 -1.38
C ASN A 97 -6.38 -14.42 -0.36
N GLY A 98 -6.97 -14.89 0.71
CA GLY A 98 -7.47 -14.04 1.80
C GLY A 98 -6.36 -13.22 2.45
N ILE A 99 -5.20 -13.82 2.70
CA ILE A 99 -4.01 -13.14 3.26
C ILE A 99 -3.46 -12.12 2.24
N ARG A 100 -3.32 -12.52 0.97
CA ARG A 100 -2.88 -11.60 -0.10
C ARG A 100 -3.79 -10.37 -0.19
N ALA A 101 -5.10 -10.60 -0.32
CA ALA A 101 -6.09 -9.53 -0.44
C ALA A 101 -6.15 -8.66 0.82
N GLY A 102 -6.08 -9.28 2.01
CA GLY A 102 -6.12 -8.57 3.28
C GLY A 102 -4.90 -7.68 3.54
N LEU A 103 -3.72 -8.08 3.05
CA LEU A 103 -2.48 -7.34 3.27
C LEU A 103 -2.17 -6.30 2.17
N MET A 104 -2.60 -6.52 0.92
CA MET A 104 -2.18 -5.67 -0.20
C MET A 104 -2.56 -4.19 -0.02
N GLY A 105 -3.78 -3.90 0.44
CA GLY A 105 -4.25 -2.53 0.64
C GLY A 105 -3.53 -1.80 1.79
N PRO A 106 -3.52 -2.35 3.01
CA PRO A 106 -2.80 -1.77 4.13
C PRO A 106 -1.31 -1.52 3.86
N LEU A 107 -0.64 -2.50 3.25
CA LEU A 107 0.78 -2.37 2.93
C LEU A 107 1.03 -1.36 1.81
N ALA A 108 0.14 -1.26 0.83
CA ALA A 108 0.19 -0.18 -0.16
C ALA A 108 0.12 1.18 0.54
N GLY A 109 -0.85 1.38 1.45
CA GLY A 109 -1.00 2.64 2.18
C GLY A 109 0.22 3.04 3.01
N ILE A 110 0.81 2.09 3.72
CA ILE A 110 2.06 2.32 4.49
C ILE A 110 3.20 2.64 3.52
N GLY A 111 3.38 1.83 2.47
CA GLY A 111 4.48 1.97 1.54
C GLY A 111 4.43 3.26 0.74
N ASP A 112 3.25 3.62 0.23
CA ASP A 112 3.05 4.87 -0.50
C ASP A 112 3.37 6.09 0.37
N SER A 113 3.01 6.06 1.65
CA SER A 113 3.33 7.16 2.57
C SER A 113 4.81 7.22 2.93
N LEU A 114 5.42 6.09 3.30
CA LEU A 114 6.79 6.04 3.80
C LEU A 114 7.83 6.05 2.68
N ILE A 115 7.63 5.26 1.64
CA ILE A 115 8.60 5.12 0.56
C ILE A 115 8.37 6.21 -0.49
N VAL A 116 7.18 6.23 -1.10
CA VAL A 116 6.89 7.14 -2.22
C VAL A 116 6.70 8.58 -1.73
N GLY A 117 5.97 8.78 -0.64
CA GLY A 117 5.64 10.10 -0.10
C GLY A 117 6.73 10.72 0.78
N THR A 118 7.68 9.94 1.29
CA THR A 118 8.69 10.45 2.24
C THR A 118 10.11 10.14 1.80
N TYR A 119 10.47 8.87 1.70
CA TYR A 119 11.86 8.46 1.46
C TYR A 119 12.38 8.91 0.09
N ILE A 120 11.60 8.68 -0.98
CA ILE A 120 11.97 9.08 -2.34
C ILE A 120 12.17 10.61 -2.45
N PRO A 121 11.24 11.46 -1.99
CA PRO A 121 11.42 12.92 -2.03
C PRO A 121 12.66 13.41 -1.26
N ILE A 122 12.92 12.85 -0.07
CA ILE A 122 14.12 13.19 0.71
C ILE A 122 15.39 12.83 -0.07
N LEU A 123 15.46 11.60 -0.56
CA LEU A 123 16.62 11.13 -1.31
C LEU A 123 16.85 11.94 -2.60
N LEU A 124 15.75 12.28 -3.28
CA LEU A 124 15.78 13.11 -4.50
C LEU A 124 16.23 14.54 -4.17
N GLY A 125 15.76 15.13 -3.07
CA GLY A 125 16.19 16.45 -2.62
C GLY A 125 17.69 16.52 -2.36
N ILE A 126 18.26 15.51 -1.69
CA ILE A 126 19.70 15.41 -1.49
C ILE A 126 20.45 15.26 -2.82
N ALA A 127 19.93 14.40 -3.72
CA ALA A 127 20.53 14.19 -5.02
C ALA A 127 20.53 15.46 -5.89
N LEU A 128 19.46 16.25 -5.83
CA LEU A 128 19.36 17.53 -6.53
C LEU A 128 20.42 18.53 -6.03
N GLY A 129 20.68 18.58 -4.71
CA GLY A 129 21.76 19.40 -4.17
C GLY A 129 23.14 19.00 -4.73
N PHE A 130 23.40 17.69 -4.92
CA PHE A 130 24.63 17.22 -5.56
C PHE A 130 24.68 17.44 -7.08
N ALA A 131 23.53 17.70 -7.70
CA ALA A 131 23.43 17.94 -9.14
C ALA A 131 23.59 19.42 -9.53
N GLU A 132 23.73 20.34 -8.57
CA GLU A 132 23.95 21.77 -8.82
C GLU A 132 25.13 21.99 -9.78
N GLY A 133 24.97 22.95 -10.70
CA GLY A 133 25.97 23.22 -11.74
C GLY A 133 26.07 22.15 -12.83
N GLY A 134 25.11 21.21 -12.93
CA GLY A 134 25.13 20.14 -13.94
C GLY A 134 26.01 18.92 -13.56
N SER A 135 26.34 18.78 -12.29
CA SER A 135 27.17 17.67 -11.79
C SER A 135 26.47 16.30 -11.93
N PRO A 136 27.16 15.27 -12.47
CA PRO A 136 26.64 13.92 -12.54
C PRO A 136 26.58 13.19 -11.19
N LEU A 137 27.11 13.81 -10.12
CA LEU A 137 27.12 13.21 -8.79
C LEU A 137 25.70 13.02 -8.22
N GLY A 138 24.76 13.92 -8.54
CA GLY A 138 23.37 13.80 -8.11
C GLY A 138 22.68 12.52 -8.60
N PRO A 139 22.60 12.29 -9.92
CA PRO A 139 22.05 11.05 -10.47
C PRO A 139 22.78 9.80 -9.99
N LEU A 140 24.10 9.81 -9.92
CA LEU A 140 24.88 8.68 -9.44
C LEU A 140 24.60 8.36 -7.97
N PHE A 141 24.53 9.38 -7.12
CA PHE A 141 24.14 9.23 -5.72
C PHE A 141 22.76 8.59 -5.59
N TYR A 142 21.77 9.14 -6.32
CA TYR A 142 20.40 8.61 -6.27
C TYR A 142 20.34 7.14 -6.69
N ILE A 143 20.93 6.79 -7.83
CA ILE A 143 20.92 5.42 -8.35
C ILE A 143 21.56 4.45 -7.37
N ILE A 144 22.74 4.79 -6.82
CA ILE A 144 23.48 3.90 -5.90
C ILE A 144 22.73 3.74 -4.60
N VAL A 145 22.32 4.85 -3.97
CA VAL A 145 21.70 4.79 -2.64
C VAL A 145 20.31 4.17 -2.72
N TRP A 146 19.50 4.55 -3.72
CA TRP A 146 18.19 3.95 -3.91
C TRP A 146 18.27 2.43 -4.11
N ASN A 147 19.11 1.96 -5.02
CA ASN A 147 19.20 0.52 -5.28
C ASN A 147 19.77 -0.24 -4.07
N ALA A 148 20.80 0.27 -3.42
CA ALA A 148 21.38 -0.39 -2.26
C ALA A 148 20.38 -0.52 -1.10
N THR A 149 19.71 0.57 -0.74
CA THR A 149 18.75 0.59 0.37
C THR A 149 17.48 -0.17 0.04
N SER A 150 16.95 -0.02 -1.16
CA SER A 150 15.73 -0.68 -1.61
C SER A 150 15.92 -2.20 -1.72
N ILE A 151 17.03 -2.68 -2.31
CA ILE A 151 17.33 -4.12 -2.39
C ILE A 151 17.50 -4.71 -0.98
N TRP A 152 18.29 -4.04 -0.12
CA TRP A 152 18.49 -4.50 1.24
C TRP A 152 17.17 -4.60 2.00
N PHE A 153 16.36 -3.52 1.98
CA PHE A 153 15.10 -3.45 2.70
C PHE A 153 14.10 -4.50 2.19
N GLN A 154 13.87 -4.58 0.87
CA GLN A 154 12.94 -5.54 0.29
C GLN A 154 13.35 -6.99 0.58
N LYS A 155 14.66 -7.26 0.48
CA LYS A 155 15.19 -8.59 0.79
C LYS A 155 14.96 -8.96 2.25
N PHE A 156 15.24 -8.03 3.17
CA PHE A 156 14.97 -8.21 4.58
C PHE A 156 13.50 -8.50 4.85
N VAL A 157 12.62 -7.68 4.32
CA VAL A 157 11.16 -7.80 4.49
C VAL A 157 10.62 -9.10 3.86
N TYR A 158 11.11 -9.49 2.68
CA TYR A 158 10.77 -10.75 2.01
C TYR A 158 11.11 -11.97 2.88
N PHE A 159 12.34 -12.05 3.38
CA PHE A 159 12.77 -13.19 4.21
C PHE A 159 12.06 -13.22 5.56
N LYS A 160 11.78 -12.05 6.15
CA LYS A 160 10.93 -11.99 7.35
C LYS A 160 9.50 -12.44 7.08
N GLY A 161 8.95 -12.10 5.92
CA GLY A 161 7.68 -12.63 5.46
C GLY A 161 7.68 -14.15 5.35
N TYR A 162 8.72 -14.74 4.77
CA TYR A 162 8.86 -16.19 4.67
C TYR A 162 8.92 -16.89 6.04
N GLU A 163 9.71 -16.33 6.97
CA GLU A 163 9.77 -16.83 8.36
C GLU A 163 8.39 -16.76 9.02
N LEU A 164 7.68 -15.64 8.86
CA LEU A 164 6.32 -15.46 9.39
C LEU A 164 5.33 -16.43 8.76
N GLY A 165 5.38 -16.63 7.43
CA GLY A 165 4.51 -17.58 6.72
C GLY A 165 4.68 -19.01 7.22
N GLY A 166 5.92 -19.45 7.44
CA GLY A 166 6.21 -20.76 8.02
C GLY A 166 5.76 -20.92 9.47
N SER A 167 5.84 -19.87 10.29
CA SER A 167 5.42 -19.85 11.70
C SER A 167 3.92 -19.60 11.86
N ALA A 168 3.30 -18.95 10.87
CA ALA A 168 1.89 -18.56 10.90
C ALA A 168 0.95 -19.77 10.83
N VAL A 169 1.44 -20.92 10.39
CA VAL A 169 0.63 -22.16 10.38
C VAL A 169 0.01 -22.45 11.74
N GLU A 170 0.78 -22.28 12.82
CA GLU A 170 0.26 -22.46 14.19
C GLU A 170 -0.74 -21.37 14.61
N LEU A 171 -0.61 -20.15 14.04
CA LEU A 171 -1.48 -19.01 14.32
C LEU A 171 -2.69 -18.95 13.38
N LEU A 172 -2.54 -19.47 12.14
CA LEU A 172 -3.55 -19.40 11.09
C LEU A 172 -4.47 -20.62 11.05
N VAL A 173 -4.11 -21.71 11.69
CA VAL A 173 -4.93 -22.93 11.83
C VAL A 173 -5.67 -22.86 13.17
N GLY A 174 -6.99 -22.60 13.14
CA GLY A 174 -7.85 -22.60 14.32
C GLY A 174 -8.56 -21.27 14.61
N GLN A 175 -9.11 -21.13 15.81
CA GLN A 175 -9.88 -19.93 16.24
C GLN A 175 -9.09 -18.62 16.17
N LYS A 176 -7.75 -18.66 16.18
CA LYS A 176 -6.88 -17.50 16.08
C LYS A 176 -6.78 -16.94 14.65
N ALA A 177 -7.07 -17.75 13.63
CA ALA A 177 -7.04 -17.32 12.23
C ALA A 177 -8.04 -16.20 11.93
N THR A 178 -9.25 -16.32 12.46
CA THR A 178 -10.28 -15.29 12.32
C THR A 178 -9.85 -13.97 12.99
N ALA A 179 -9.33 -14.06 14.22
CA ALA A 179 -8.84 -12.90 14.95
C ALA A 179 -7.66 -12.21 14.22
N PHE A 180 -6.75 -12.99 13.61
CA PHE A 180 -5.66 -12.43 12.81
C PHE A 180 -6.17 -11.71 11.56
N ARG A 181 -7.08 -12.33 10.80
CA ARG A 181 -7.72 -11.71 9.62
C ARG A 181 -8.44 -10.41 9.99
N GLU A 182 -9.23 -10.43 11.06
CA GLU A 182 -9.93 -9.23 11.56
C GLU A 182 -8.95 -8.14 11.99
N SER A 183 -7.87 -8.50 12.68
CA SER A 183 -6.82 -7.55 13.06
C SER A 183 -6.16 -6.87 11.86
N VAL A 184 -5.86 -7.63 10.79
CA VAL A 184 -5.31 -7.09 9.54
C VAL A 184 -6.30 -6.15 8.86
N LEU A 185 -7.59 -6.50 8.82
CA LEU A 185 -8.65 -5.64 8.28
C LEU A 185 -8.81 -4.33 9.06
N VAL A 186 -8.81 -4.41 10.39
CA VAL A 186 -8.89 -3.23 11.26
C VAL A 186 -7.67 -2.33 11.09
N MET A 187 -6.47 -2.93 11.04
CA MET A 187 -5.23 -2.19 10.75
C MET A 187 -5.32 -1.47 9.40
N GLY A 188 -5.83 -2.15 8.37
CA GLY A 188 -6.05 -1.56 7.05
C GLY A 188 -6.98 -0.36 7.09
N GLN A 189 -8.10 -0.45 7.81
CA GLN A 189 -9.05 0.66 7.96
C GLN A 189 -8.44 1.84 8.68
N VAL A 190 -7.65 1.61 9.74
CA VAL A 190 -6.92 2.66 10.46
C VAL A 190 -5.92 3.37 9.55
N ILE A 191 -5.16 2.62 8.76
CA ILE A 191 -4.18 3.18 7.82
C ILE A 191 -4.87 4.01 6.74
N VAL A 192 -5.95 3.52 6.14
CA VAL A 192 -6.73 4.26 5.13
C VAL A 192 -7.30 5.55 5.74
N GLY A 193 -7.79 5.50 6.98
CA GLY A 193 -8.25 6.69 7.70
C GLY A 193 -7.13 7.70 7.94
N ALA A 194 -5.96 7.24 8.38
CA ALA A 194 -4.78 8.08 8.58
C ALA A 194 -4.28 8.72 7.27
N MET A 195 -4.26 7.97 6.16
CA MET A 195 -3.94 8.49 4.84
C MET A 195 -4.94 9.55 4.37
N ALA A 196 -6.23 9.28 4.51
CA ALA A 196 -7.28 10.25 4.17
C ALA A 196 -7.08 11.55 4.96
N ALA A 197 -6.77 11.47 6.26
CA ALA A 197 -6.49 12.63 7.10
C ALA A 197 -5.20 13.36 6.72
N SER A 198 -4.18 12.66 6.20
CA SER A 198 -2.88 13.25 5.88
C SER A 198 -2.85 13.87 4.48
N TRP A 199 -3.43 13.18 3.50
CA TRP A 199 -3.31 13.55 2.08
C TRP A 199 -4.47 14.40 1.59
N VAL A 200 -5.67 14.21 2.13
CA VAL A 200 -6.82 15.03 1.79
C VAL A 200 -6.81 16.30 2.66
N SER A 201 -6.80 17.45 2.03
CA SER A 201 -6.95 18.74 2.70
C SER A 201 -8.06 19.52 2.01
N ILE A 202 -9.15 19.69 2.72
CA ILE A 202 -10.29 20.49 2.26
C ILE A 202 -10.40 21.68 3.18
N SER A 203 -10.26 22.87 2.60
CA SER A 203 -10.43 24.13 3.32
C SER A 203 -11.56 24.96 2.70
N THR A 204 -12.10 25.88 3.47
CA THR A 204 -13.07 26.87 2.97
C THR A 204 -12.51 28.26 3.14
N LYS A 205 -12.65 29.09 2.08
CA LYS A 205 -12.27 30.49 2.06
C LYS A 205 -13.35 31.44 2.57
N LEU A 206 -14.48 30.89 3.01
CA LEU A 206 -15.59 31.71 3.50
C LEU A 206 -15.13 32.53 4.72
N VAL A 207 -15.03 33.86 4.56
CA VAL A 207 -14.68 34.81 5.63
C VAL A 207 -15.92 35.00 6.50
N ILE A 208 -15.81 34.69 7.77
CA ILE A 208 -16.90 34.85 8.76
C ILE A 208 -16.69 36.04 9.70
N ALA A 209 -15.45 36.47 9.87
CA ALA A 209 -15.09 37.61 10.71
C ALA A 209 -13.74 38.20 10.27
N GLN A 210 -13.45 39.41 10.71
CA GLN A 210 -12.11 39.99 10.64
C GLN A 210 -11.57 40.17 12.05
N SER A 211 -10.33 39.77 12.28
CA SER A 211 -9.62 39.96 13.55
C SER A 211 -8.49 40.97 13.36
N TYR A 212 -8.36 41.86 14.32
CA TYR A 212 -7.24 42.78 14.36
C TYR A 212 -6.06 42.11 15.04
N ASP A 213 -4.98 41.98 14.28
CA ASP A 213 -3.72 41.46 14.80
C ASP A 213 -2.93 42.63 15.43
N ALA A 214 -2.80 42.58 16.76
CA ALA A 214 -2.14 43.62 17.54
C ALA A 214 -0.61 43.69 17.28
N GLU A 215 0.01 42.59 16.82
CA GLU A 215 1.45 42.56 16.55
C GLU A 215 1.79 43.18 15.18
N THR A 216 0.97 42.90 14.18
CA THR A 216 1.20 43.37 12.80
C THR A 216 0.42 44.63 12.43
N GLY A 217 -0.54 45.03 13.25
CA GLY A 217 -1.42 46.22 13.01
C GLY A 217 -2.36 46.03 11.83
N LYS A 218 -2.57 44.81 11.32
CA LYS A 218 -3.38 44.52 10.14
C LYS A 218 -4.66 43.74 10.51
N LEU A 219 -5.71 44.02 9.73
CA LEU A 219 -6.90 43.17 9.75
C LEU A 219 -6.60 41.86 9.01
N THR A 220 -6.80 40.76 9.68
CA THR A 220 -6.70 39.40 9.12
C THR A 220 -8.06 38.76 9.01
N ASP A 221 -8.36 38.16 7.87
CA ASP A 221 -9.63 37.47 7.64
C ASP A 221 -9.66 36.15 8.42
N VAL A 222 -10.72 35.97 9.20
CA VAL A 222 -10.99 34.73 9.90
C VAL A 222 -11.94 33.91 9.05
N THR A 223 -11.40 32.81 8.47
CA THR A 223 -12.20 31.93 7.63
C THR A 223 -12.97 30.89 8.49
N LEU A 224 -14.09 30.42 7.96
CA LEU A 224 -14.84 29.31 8.57
C LEU A 224 -13.94 28.05 8.74
N GLY A 225 -13.07 27.79 7.76
CA GLY A 225 -12.12 26.69 7.81
C GLY A 225 -11.19 26.77 9.01
N SER A 226 -10.57 27.94 9.26
CA SER A 226 -9.66 28.13 10.39
C SER A 226 -10.36 27.95 11.76
N LYS A 227 -11.61 28.34 11.87
CA LYS A 227 -12.40 28.15 13.10
C LYS A 227 -12.81 26.70 13.31
N LEU A 228 -13.22 26.01 12.24
CA LEU A 228 -13.54 24.59 12.28
C LEU A 228 -12.30 23.74 12.63
N ASP A 229 -11.17 24.02 12.01
CA ASP A 229 -9.91 23.31 12.28
C ASP A 229 -9.36 23.61 13.70
N GLY A 230 -9.62 24.79 14.22
CA GLY A 230 -9.30 25.13 15.61
C GLY A 230 -10.17 24.38 16.65
N ALA A 231 -11.41 24.04 16.29
CA ALA A 231 -12.31 23.26 17.16
C ALA A 231 -12.05 21.76 17.02
N PHE A 232 -11.87 21.27 15.81
CA PHE A 232 -11.57 19.87 15.50
C PHE A 232 -10.73 19.82 14.19
N PRO A 233 -9.44 19.46 14.30
CA PRO A 233 -8.54 19.46 13.15
C PRO A 233 -9.07 18.58 12.00
N LYS A 234 -9.12 19.16 10.80
CA LYS A 234 -9.55 18.48 9.55
C LYS A 234 -10.98 17.94 9.56
N ILE A 235 -11.89 18.57 10.34
CA ILE A 235 -13.29 18.13 10.42
C ILE A 235 -13.98 18.14 9.05
N LEU A 236 -13.69 19.13 8.21
CA LEU A 236 -14.24 19.20 6.84
C LEU A 236 -13.81 18.00 6.01
N THR A 237 -12.54 17.67 6.03
CA THR A 237 -11.98 16.48 5.37
C THR A 237 -12.67 15.21 5.86
N MET A 238 -12.82 15.04 7.16
CA MET A 238 -13.50 13.89 7.75
C MET A 238 -14.94 13.77 7.25
N LEU A 239 -15.68 14.88 7.22
CA LEU A 239 -17.08 14.88 6.74
C LEU A 239 -17.17 14.49 5.26
N PHE A 240 -16.25 14.95 4.41
CA PHE A 240 -16.22 14.55 2.99
C PHE A 240 -15.87 13.08 2.82
N VAL A 241 -14.94 12.54 3.60
CA VAL A 241 -14.59 11.11 3.58
C VAL A 241 -15.78 10.26 4.04
N LEU A 242 -16.44 10.64 5.12
CA LEU A 242 -17.65 9.95 5.61
C LEU A 242 -18.80 10.05 4.60
N PHE A 243 -18.94 11.17 3.91
CA PHE A 243 -19.94 11.34 2.87
C PHE A 243 -19.64 10.43 1.66
N ALA A 244 -18.38 10.34 1.22
CA ALA A 244 -17.97 9.40 0.19
C ALA A 244 -18.27 7.95 0.59
N TRP A 245 -17.90 7.57 1.80
CA TRP A 245 -18.19 6.25 2.35
C TRP A 245 -19.71 5.97 2.37
N TRP A 246 -20.52 6.91 2.85
CA TRP A 246 -21.97 6.76 2.89
C TRP A 246 -22.59 6.57 1.50
N LEU A 247 -22.13 7.33 0.50
CA LEU A 247 -22.57 7.19 -0.88
C LEU A 247 -22.26 5.80 -1.43
N MET A 248 -21.07 5.27 -1.18
CA MET A 248 -20.65 3.95 -1.65
C MET A 248 -21.29 2.82 -0.84
N ALA A 249 -21.23 2.87 0.48
CA ALA A 249 -21.65 1.77 1.36
C ALA A 249 -23.20 1.68 1.54
N LYS A 250 -23.90 2.82 1.56
CA LYS A 250 -25.35 2.85 1.83
C LYS A 250 -26.18 3.10 0.59
N LYS A 251 -25.66 3.84 -0.37
CA LYS A 251 -26.38 4.18 -1.63
C LYS A 251 -25.94 3.35 -2.82
N ASN A 252 -24.95 2.46 -2.64
CA ASN A 252 -24.38 1.61 -3.69
C ASN A 252 -23.92 2.39 -4.94
N ILE A 253 -23.46 3.63 -4.74
CA ILE A 253 -22.93 4.45 -5.84
C ILE A 253 -21.50 3.98 -6.15
N THR A 254 -21.21 3.76 -7.42
CA THR A 254 -19.88 3.30 -7.83
C THR A 254 -18.80 4.35 -7.52
N PRO A 255 -17.55 3.95 -7.21
CA PRO A 255 -16.44 4.88 -6.91
C PRO A 255 -16.24 5.94 -7.99
N ILE A 256 -16.38 5.58 -9.28
CA ILE A 256 -16.24 6.52 -10.40
C ILE A 256 -17.29 7.63 -10.33
N LYS A 257 -18.55 7.30 -10.02
CA LYS A 257 -19.61 8.31 -9.88
C LYS A 257 -19.37 9.23 -8.68
N VAL A 258 -18.85 8.69 -7.57
CA VAL A 258 -18.47 9.48 -6.38
C VAL A 258 -17.32 10.42 -6.72
N LEU A 259 -16.31 9.95 -7.46
CA LEU A 259 -15.19 10.77 -7.93
C LEU A 259 -15.69 11.91 -8.83
N LEU A 260 -16.54 11.64 -9.83
CA LEU A 260 -17.11 12.67 -10.70
C LEU A 260 -17.94 13.68 -9.90
N LEU A 261 -18.72 13.22 -8.92
CA LEU A 261 -19.47 14.11 -8.03
C LEU A 261 -18.55 15.06 -7.28
N PHE A 262 -17.41 14.55 -6.73
CA PHE A 262 -16.46 15.38 -6.01
C PHE A 262 -15.69 16.35 -6.90
N VAL A 263 -15.42 15.98 -8.15
CA VAL A 263 -14.88 16.92 -9.15
C VAL A 263 -15.87 18.07 -9.37
N VAL A 264 -17.17 17.78 -9.50
CA VAL A 264 -18.19 18.83 -9.68
C VAL A 264 -18.32 19.68 -8.41
N ILE A 265 -18.36 19.07 -7.22
CA ILE A 265 -18.44 19.79 -5.94
C ILE A 265 -17.20 20.71 -5.78
N GLY A 266 -16.00 20.20 -6.07
CA GLY A 266 -14.76 20.98 -5.98
C GLY A 266 -14.75 22.16 -6.96
N PHE A 267 -15.14 21.90 -8.20
CA PHE A 267 -15.23 22.95 -9.23
C PHE A 267 -16.24 24.05 -8.86
N VAL A 268 -17.48 23.65 -8.53
CA VAL A 268 -18.52 24.61 -8.14
C VAL A 268 -18.14 25.33 -6.87
N GLY A 269 -17.63 24.60 -5.86
CA GLY A 269 -17.20 25.18 -4.59
C GLY A 269 -16.07 26.21 -4.74
N SER A 270 -15.14 25.95 -5.66
CA SER A 270 -14.06 26.91 -5.99
C SER A 270 -14.58 28.12 -6.75
N VAL A 271 -15.45 27.94 -7.74
CA VAL A 271 -16.05 29.06 -8.52
C VAL A 271 -16.88 29.98 -7.65
N VAL A 272 -17.65 29.42 -6.70
CA VAL A 272 -18.48 30.19 -5.74
C VAL A 272 -17.62 30.80 -4.61
N GLY A 273 -16.33 30.45 -4.51
CA GLY A 273 -15.44 30.94 -3.45
C GLY A 273 -15.67 30.26 -2.08
N PHE A 274 -16.39 29.14 -2.05
CA PHE A 274 -16.63 28.38 -0.81
C PHE A 274 -15.45 27.47 -0.48
N LEU A 275 -14.89 26.76 -1.48
CA LEU A 275 -13.73 25.89 -1.35
C LEU A 275 -12.46 26.54 -1.93
N GLY A 276 -11.31 26.25 -1.31
CA GLY A 276 -10.05 26.77 -1.82
C GLY A 276 -8.83 26.44 -0.99
#